data_133141f0683347f83b899c0f815e003c
#
_entry.id   133141f0683347f83b899c0f815e003c
#
_cell.length_a   1.000
_cell.length_b   1.000
_cell.length_c   1.000
_cell.angle_alpha   90.00
_cell.angle_beta   90.00
_cell.angle_gamma   90.00
#
_symmetry.space_group_name_H-M   'P 1'
#
loop_
_entity.id
_entity.type
_entity.pdbx_description
1 polymer ?
#
loop_
_entity_poly.entity_id
_entity_poly.type
_entity_poly.pdbx_seq_one_letter_code
_entity_poly.pdbx_strand_id
1 'polypeptide(L)'
;MIAEESQALIKTLNVVKETFIAAPPDIVFETLLEPHGPMKELSMKIEPWPGGRWFRDLGNNTGHLWGHVQVIKPPKLLEMVGPMMMSFPVASHIQYRRTEQPGGTLLKLTHQAMGLIPPDLQMGVNQGWGEMLEHIRAAAEKKRG
;
A
#
# COMPACT_ATOMS: atom_id res chain seq x y z
N MET A 1 -32.79 -14.80 -13.41
CA MET A 1 -32.24 -14.90 -14.76
C MET A 1 -30.74 -14.85 -14.72
N ILE A 2 -30.09 -15.78 -15.35
CA ILE A 2 -28.63 -15.91 -15.29
C ILE A 2 -27.90 -14.68 -15.83
N ALA A 3 -28.47 -14.06 -16.87
CA ALA A 3 -27.85 -12.88 -17.47
C ALA A 3 -27.65 -11.74 -16.48
N GLU A 4 -28.54 -11.61 -15.51
CA GLU A 4 -28.44 -10.57 -14.51
C GLU A 4 -27.32 -10.86 -13.52
N GLU A 5 -27.13 -12.12 -13.18
CA GLU A 5 -26.08 -12.51 -12.25
C GLU A 5 -24.68 -12.30 -12.85
N SER A 6 -24.58 -12.41 -14.18
CA SER A 6 -23.30 -12.22 -14.85
C SER A 6 -22.99 -10.76 -15.17
N GLN A 7 -23.84 -9.83 -14.75
CA GLN A 7 -23.67 -8.40 -15.02
C GLN A 7 -22.96 -7.65 -13.90
N ALA A 8 -22.00 -8.30 -13.25
CA ALA A 8 -21.16 -7.60 -12.29
C ALA A 8 -20.41 -6.50 -13.01
N LEU A 9 -20.55 -5.28 -12.54
CA LEU A 9 -19.92 -4.12 -13.18
C LEU A 9 -18.51 -3.89 -12.63
N ILE A 10 -17.62 -3.51 -13.54
CA ILE A 10 -16.29 -3.04 -13.13
C ILE A 10 -16.47 -1.70 -12.44
N LYS A 11 -15.94 -1.61 -11.25
CA LYS A 11 -15.97 -0.39 -10.44
C LYS A 11 -14.55 0.06 -10.16
N THR A 12 -14.43 1.31 -9.75
CA THR A 12 -13.14 1.89 -9.39
C THR A 12 -13.10 2.24 -7.91
N LEU A 13 -11.91 2.24 -7.38
CA LEU A 13 -11.62 2.68 -6.02
C LEU A 13 -10.53 3.73 -6.12
N ASN A 14 -10.65 4.81 -5.36
CA ASN A 14 -9.65 5.86 -5.38
C ASN A 14 -9.48 6.42 -3.97
N VAL A 15 -8.29 6.23 -3.41
CA VAL A 15 -7.92 6.75 -2.10
C VAL A 15 -6.69 7.61 -2.26
N VAL A 16 -6.75 8.82 -1.75
CA VAL A 16 -5.61 9.75 -1.73
C VAL A 16 -5.45 10.24 -0.30
N LYS A 17 -4.27 10.04 0.28
CA LYS A 17 -3.97 10.46 1.64
C LYS A 17 -2.60 11.12 1.67
N GLU A 18 -2.46 12.11 2.53
CA GLU A 18 -1.18 12.76 2.76
C GLU A 18 -0.92 12.84 4.26
N THR A 19 0.35 12.74 4.65
CA THR A 19 0.75 12.98 6.03
C THR A 19 2.11 13.64 6.06
N PHE A 20 2.29 14.59 6.96
CA PHE A 20 3.60 15.17 7.21
C PHE A 20 4.31 14.33 8.26
N ILE A 21 5.56 13.98 7.96
CA ILE A 21 6.40 13.17 8.83
C ILE A 21 7.64 13.97 9.19
N ALA A 22 7.88 14.16 10.49
CA ALA A 22 9.02 14.93 10.98
C ALA A 22 10.29 14.07 10.96
N ALA A 23 10.67 13.61 9.78
CA ALA A 23 11.85 12.80 9.53
C ALA A 23 12.35 13.05 8.11
N PRO A 24 13.66 12.82 7.84
CA PRO A 24 14.21 13.02 6.51
C PRO A 24 13.63 12.02 5.50
N PRO A 25 13.63 12.37 4.20
CA PRO A 25 13.04 11.50 3.18
C PRO A 25 13.63 10.09 3.11
N ASP A 26 14.92 9.94 3.33
CA ASP A 26 15.57 8.62 3.30
C ASP A 26 15.09 7.72 4.44
N ILE A 27 14.88 8.29 5.64
CA ILE A 27 14.33 7.54 6.77
C ILE A 27 12.87 7.16 6.49
N VAL A 28 12.09 8.07 5.92
CA VAL A 28 10.70 7.79 5.55
C VAL A 28 10.65 6.66 4.53
N PHE A 29 11.49 6.71 3.50
CA PHE A 29 11.49 5.68 2.47
C PHE A 29 11.89 4.31 3.02
N GLU A 30 12.93 4.26 3.84
CA GLU A 30 13.34 3.03 4.50
C GLU A 30 12.19 2.43 5.31
N THR A 31 11.44 3.30 6.00
CA THR A 31 10.30 2.88 6.80
C THR A 31 9.16 2.30 5.95
N LEU A 32 8.97 2.80 4.73
CA LEU A 32 7.96 2.24 3.82
C LEU A 32 8.23 0.78 3.46
N LEU A 33 9.49 0.37 3.48
CA LEU A 33 9.88 -0.99 3.10
C LEU A 33 9.74 -2.00 4.23
N GLU A 34 9.30 -1.56 5.40
CA GLU A 34 9.12 -2.41 6.58
C GLU A 34 7.64 -2.66 6.83
N PRO A 35 7.27 -3.82 7.41
CA PRO A 35 5.89 -4.05 7.80
C PRO A 35 5.55 -3.28 9.07
N HIS A 36 4.36 -2.67 9.12
CA HIS A 36 3.87 -1.91 10.25
C HIS A 36 2.46 -2.34 10.63
N GLY A 37 2.11 -2.21 11.92
CA GLY A 37 0.78 -2.51 12.41
C GLY A 37 0.32 -3.90 11.99
N PRO A 38 -0.87 -4.02 11.38
CA PRO A 38 -1.39 -5.32 10.94
C PRO A 38 -0.48 -6.04 9.97
N MET A 39 0.28 -5.32 9.14
CA MET A 39 1.22 -5.93 8.18
C MET A 39 2.31 -6.72 8.88
N LYS A 40 2.76 -6.24 10.04
CA LYS A 40 3.77 -6.94 10.83
C LYS A 40 3.22 -8.26 11.37
N GLU A 41 1.98 -8.25 11.86
CA GLU A 41 1.33 -9.43 12.37
C GLU A 41 1.07 -10.46 11.27
N LEU A 42 0.83 -10.00 10.05
CA LEU A 42 0.60 -10.86 8.89
C LEU A 42 1.90 -11.41 8.30
N SER A 43 3.05 -11.04 8.85
CA SER A 43 4.37 -11.44 8.33
C SER A 43 4.55 -11.04 6.87
N MET A 44 4.15 -9.81 6.54
CA MET A 44 4.31 -9.28 5.19
C MET A 44 5.77 -9.04 4.88
N LYS A 45 6.15 -9.32 3.65
CA LYS A 45 7.50 -9.11 3.15
C LYS A 45 7.46 -8.37 1.83
N ILE A 46 8.50 -7.60 1.57
CA ILE A 46 8.67 -6.91 0.30
C ILE A 46 10.10 -7.13 -0.19
N GLU A 47 10.23 -7.42 -1.48
CA GLU A 47 11.52 -7.52 -2.15
C GLU A 47 11.76 -6.19 -2.85
N PRO A 48 12.68 -5.36 -2.36
CA PRO A 48 12.77 -3.95 -2.75
C PRO A 48 13.55 -3.71 -4.05
N TRP A 49 13.06 -4.27 -5.16
CA TRP A 49 13.61 -4.07 -6.50
C TRP A 49 12.49 -4.23 -7.53
N PRO A 50 12.65 -3.70 -8.76
CA PRO A 50 11.61 -3.83 -9.78
C PRO A 50 11.28 -5.29 -10.05
N GLY A 51 9.98 -5.61 -10.00
CA GLY A 51 9.51 -6.99 -10.13
C GLY A 51 9.53 -7.76 -8.82
N GLY A 52 10.09 -7.20 -7.76
CA GLY A 52 10.10 -7.84 -6.44
C GLY A 52 8.70 -8.09 -5.92
N ARG A 53 8.54 -9.12 -5.09
CA ARG A 53 7.25 -9.51 -4.56
C ARG A 53 6.90 -8.74 -3.30
N TRP A 54 5.62 -8.51 -3.12
CA TRP A 54 5.02 -8.02 -1.88
C TRP A 54 4.02 -9.08 -1.46
N PHE A 55 4.30 -9.78 -0.37
CA PHE A 55 3.58 -11.03 -0.11
C PHE A 55 3.55 -11.39 1.37
N ARG A 56 2.58 -12.22 1.72
CA ARG A 56 2.48 -12.85 3.02
C ARG A 56 3.03 -14.27 2.91
N ASP A 57 4.04 -14.58 3.70
CA ASP A 57 4.69 -15.89 3.68
C ASP A 57 4.21 -16.71 4.87
N LEU A 58 3.51 -17.80 4.60
CA LEU A 58 3.01 -18.70 5.62
C LEU A 58 3.87 -19.96 5.76
N GLY A 59 4.98 -20.04 5.01
CA GLY A 59 5.87 -21.20 5.03
C GLY A 59 5.41 -22.31 4.09
N ASN A 60 6.31 -23.22 3.77
CA ASN A 60 6.02 -24.40 2.94
C ASN A 60 5.41 -24.03 1.58
N ASN A 61 5.87 -22.95 0.97
CA ASN A 61 5.36 -22.44 -0.31
C ASN A 61 3.87 -22.11 -0.27
N THR A 62 3.38 -21.70 0.90
CA THR A 62 2.01 -21.22 1.04
C THR A 62 2.02 -19.75 1.45
N GLY A 63 0.96 -19.04 1.12
CA GLY A 63 0.86 -17.64 1.45
C GLY A 63 -0.06 -16.89 0.52
N HIS A 64 0.14 -15.59 0.44
CA HIS A 64 -0.74 -14.72 -0.34
C HIS A 64 0.12 -13.64 -1.03
N LEU A 65 0.11 -13.65 -2.35
CA LEU A 65 0.80 -12.61 -3.14
C LEU A 65 -0.10 -11.39 -3.24
N TRP A 66 0.38 -10.27 -2.69
CA TRP A 66 -0.36 -9.01 -2.72
C TRP A 66 -0.01 -8.16 -3.94
N GLY A 67 1.20 -8.32 -4.45
CA GLY A 67 1.59 -7.57 -5.62
C GLY A 67 3.08 -7.62 -5.90
N HIS A 68 3.49 -6.73 -6.79
CA HIS A 68 4.89 -6.60 -7.18
C HIS A 68 5.30 -5.13 -7.16
N VAL A 69 6.56 -4.90 -6.89
CA VAL A 69 7.15 -3.57 -7.04
C VAL A 69 7.22 -3.25 -8.53
N GLN A 70 6.58 -2.16 -8.95
CA GLN A 70 6.62 -1.70 -10.33
C GLN A 70 7.70 -0.66 -10.53
N VAL A 71 7.77 0.33 -9.64
CA VAL A 71 8.78 1.39 -9.69
C VAL A 71 9.34 1.57 -8.29
N ILE A 72 10.66 1.68 -8.19
CA ILE A 72 11.31 2.01 -6.92
C ILE A 72 12.46 2.97 -7.22
N LYS A 73 12.36 4.18 -6.68
CA LYS A 73 13.35 5.24 -6.85
C LYS A 73 13.58 5.93 -5.50
N PRO A 74 14.40 5.32 -4.63
CA PRO A 74 14.65 5.91 -3.31
C PRO A 74 15.27 7.29 -3.41
N PRO A 75 14.89 8.22 -2.56
CA PRO A 75 13.81 8.17 -1.60
C PRO A 75 12.51 8.79 -2.11
N LYS A 76 12.31 8.88 -3.41
CA LYS A 76 11.26 9.71 -4.02
C LYS A 76 9.96 8.99 -4.31
N LEU A 77 10.03 7.71 -4.70
CA LEU A 77 8.87 7.06 -5.30
C LEU A 77 8.91 5.55 -5.08
N LEU A 78 7.77 5.00 -4.66
CA LEU A 78 7.56 3.55 -4.61
C LEU A 78 6.17 3.28 -5.19
N GLU A 79 6.12 2.41 -6.22
CA GLU A 79 4.85 1.99 -6.81
C GLU A 79 4.76 0.47 -6.79
N MET A 80 3.58 -0.01 -6.42
CA MET A 80 3.29 -1.43 -6.39
C MET A 80 1.98 -1.71 -7.11
N VAL A 81 1.88 -2.87 -7.74
CA VAL A 81 0.70 -3.30 -8.48
C VAL A 81 0.31 -4.71 -8.06
N GLY A 82 -0.98 -4.96 -7.93
CA GLY A 82 -1.48 -6.29 -7.59
C GLY A 82 -2.83 -6.25 -6.90
N PRO A 83 -3.37 -7.42 -6.51
CA PRO A 83 -4.67 -7.49 -5.88
C PRO A 83 -4.69 -7.09 -4.40
N MET A 84 -3.54 -6.96 -3.76
CA MET A 84 -3.40 -6.74 -2.33
C MET A 84 -4.06 -7.90 -1.55
N MET A 85 -4.81 -7.59 -0.48
CA MET A 85 -5.49 -8.61 0.32
C MET A 85 -6.83 -9.05 -0.28
N MET A 86 -7.19 -8.52 -1.43
CA MET A 86 -8.52 -8.77 -1.99
C MET A 86 -8.58 -10.09 -2.75
N SER A 87 -9.64 -10.85 -2.51
CA SER A 87 -9.81 -12.19 -3.08
C SER A 87 -10.83 -12.24 -4.21
N PHE A 88 -11.20 -11.11 -4.75
CA PHE A 88 -12.07 -11.00 -5.92
C PHE A 88 -11.27 -10.39 -7.08
N PRO A 89 -11.78 -10.46 -8.31
CA PRO A 89 -11.06 -9.88 -9.45
C PRO A 89 -10.87 -8.38 -9.29
N VAL A 90 -9.61 -7.97 -9.15
CA VAL A 90 -9.26 -6.57 -8.94
C VAL A 90 -7.79 -6.34 -9.32
N ALA A 91 -7.52 -5.17 -9.86
CA ALA A 91 -6.16 -4.72 -10.11
C ALA A 91 -5.96 -3.40 -9.38
N SER A 92 -4.92 -3.32 -8.54
CA SER A 92 -4.61 -2.12 -7.77
C SER A 92 -3.28 -1.53 -8.21
N HIS A 93 -3.19 -0.22 -8.08
CA HIS A 93 -1.95 0.54 -8.21
C HIS A 93 -1.78 1.37 -6.94
N ILE A 94 -0.69 1.15 -6.22
CA ILE A 94 -0.37 1.87 -5.00
C ILE A 94 0.87 2.70 -5.27
N GLN A 95 0.80 3.99 -4.95
CA GLN A 95 1.94 4.88 -5.12
C GLN A 95 2.21 5.63 -3.83
N TYR A 96 3.46 5.56 -3.37
CA TYR A 96 3.97 6.44 -2.34
C TYR A 96 4.91 7.43 -3.01
N ARG A 97 4.58 8.71 -2.88
CA ARG A 97 5.41 9.79 -3.42
C ARG A 97 5.74 10.77 -2.30
N ARG A 98 7.00 11.12 -2.19
CA ARG A 98 7.42 12.07 -1.16
C ARG A 98 7.69 13.45 -1.77
N THR A 99 7.48 14.48 -0.98
CA THR A 99 7.93 15.85 -1.25
C THR A 99 8.68 16.32 -0.03
N GLU A 100 9.90 16.78 -0.21
CA GLU A 100 10.67 17.33 0.88
C GLU A 100 10.10 18.66 1.32
N GLN A 101 10.00 18.87 2.65
CA GLN A 101 9.50 20.12 3.22
C GLN A 101 10.37 20.53 4.40
N PRO A 102 10.36 21.81 4.76
CA PRO A 102 11.08 22.26 5.95
C PRO A 102 10.66 21.44 7.18
N GLY A 103 11.63 20.86 7.86
CA GLY A 103 11.39 20.07 9.06
C GLY A 103 10.98 18.63 8.82
N GLY A 104 10.89 18.17 7.57
CA GLY A 104 10.54 16.78 7.32
C GLY A 104 10.12 16.47 5.89
N THR A 105 9.17 15.58 5.79
CA THR A 105 8.74 14.99 4.51
C THR A 105 7.22 14.95 4.45
N LEU A 106 6.66 15.39 3.33
CA LEU A 106 5.25 15.16 3.04
C LEU A 106 5.16 13.86 2.24
N LEU A 107 4.45 12.89 2.79
CA LEU A 107 4.24 11.60 2.14
C LEU A 107 2.82 11.53 1.59
N LYS A 108 2.70 11.30 0.30
CA LYS A 108 1.41 11.15 -0.37
C LYS A 108 1.24 9.70 -0.79
N LEU A 109 0.13 9.12 -0.38
CA LEU A 109 -0.29 7.79 -0.81
C LEU A 109 -1.46 7.93 -1.77
N THR A 110 -1.39 7.22 -2.89
CA THR A 110 -2.50 7.06 -3.81
C THR A 110 -2.74 5.57 -4.00
N HIS A 111 -3.97 5.12 -3.78
CA HIS A 111 -4.38 3.76 -4.07
C HIS A 111 -5.56 3.81 -5.01
N GLN A 112 -5.34 3.38 -6.24
CA GLN A 112 -6.36 3.31 -7.26
C GLN A 112 -6.54 1.86 -7.67
N ALA A 113 -7.79 1.42 -7.86
CA ALA A 113 -8.09 0.05 -8.23
C ALA A 113 -9.27 -0.01 -9.17
N MET A 114 -9.35 -1.08 -9.94
CA MET A 114 -10.51 -1.39 -10.77
C MET A 114 -10.78 -2.88 -10.69
N GLY A 115 -12.05 -3.24 -10.68
CA GLY A 115 -12.45 -4.63 -10.60
C GLY A 115 -13.87 -4.79 -10.08
N LEU A 116 -14.19 -5.98 -9.61
CA LEU A 116 -15.51 -6.31 -9.08
C LEU A 116 -15.59 -5.92 -7.61
N ILE A 117 -15.47 -4.62 -7.37
CA ILE A 117 -15.31 -4.07 -6.03
C ILE A 117 -16.63 -4.03 -5.28
N PRO A 118 -16.72 -4.63 -4.07
CA PRO A 118 -17.93 -4.54 -3.24
C PRO A 118 -18.25 -3.09 -2.83
N PRO A 119 -19.53 -2.75 -2.63
CA PRO A 119 -19.96 -1.37 -2.37
C PRO A 119 -19.29 -0.67 -1.19
N ASP A 120 -18.99 -1.41 -0.12
CA ASP A 120 -18.49 -0.80 1.10
C ASP A 120 -16.97 -0.82 1.22
N LEU A 121 -16.27 -1.32 0.21
CA LEU A 121 -14.81 -1.47 0.29
C LEU A 121 -14.10 -0.13 0.37
N GLN A 122 -14.59 0.88 -0.36
CA GLN A 122 -13.97 2.20 -0.41
C GLN A 122 -13.75 2.79 0.98
N MET A 123 -14.77 2.71 1.83
CA MET A 123 -14.69 3.27 3.18
C MET A 123 -13.64 2.57 4.04
N GLY A 124 -13.65 1.23 4.01
CA GLY A 124 -12.71 0.45 4.80
C GLY A 124 -11.26 0.64 4.34
N VAL A 125 -11.03 0.68 3.04
CA VAL A 125 -9.69 0.90 2.49
C VAL A 125 -9.21 2.31 2.82
N ASN A 126 -10.09 3.30 2.71
CA ASN A 126 -9.76 4.67 3.04
C ASN A 126 -9.33 4.80 4.51
N GLN A 127 -10.08 4.19 5.43
CA GLN A 127 -9.74 4.19 6.84
C GLN A 127 -8.45 3.43 7.11
N GLY A 128 -8.29 2.27 6.50
CA GLY A 128 -7.10 1.44 6.68
C GLY A 128 -5.82 2.16 6.26
N TRP A 129 -5.86 2.89 5.16
CA TRP A 129 -4.69 3.68 4.74
C TRP A 129 -4.38 4.82 5.69
N GLY A 130 -5.41 5.47 6.24
CA GLY A 130 -5.19 6.52 7.25
C GLY A 130 -4.46 5.97 8.47
N GLU A 131 -4.87 4.81 8.95
CA GLU A 131 -4.22 4.14 10.08
C GLU A 131 -2.79 3.70 9.75
N MET A 132 -2.59 3.16 8.55
CA MET A 132 -1.27 2.73 8.11
C MET A 132 -0.28 3.89 8.04
N LEU A 133 -0.72 5.04 7.50
CA LEU A 133 0.14 6.22 7.44
C LEU A 133 0.54 6.70 8.83
N GLU A 134 -0.35 6.58 9.82
CA GLU A 134 0.00 6.91 11.20
C GLU A 134 1.08 5.97 11.75
N HIS A 135 1.01 4.67 11.46
CA HIS A 135 2.04 3.72 11.86
C HIS A 135 3.38 4.06 11.20
N ILE A 136 3.35 4.40 9.93
CA ILE A 136 4.56 4.79 9.19
C ILE A 136 5.16 6.05 9.78
N ARG A 137 4.33 7.05 10.03
CA ARG A 137 4.77 8.32 10.61
C ARG A 137 5.45 8.10 11.97
N ALA A 138 4.78 7.38 12.87
CA ALA A 138 5.30 7.12 14.20
C ALA A 138 6.64 6.37 14.16
N ALA A 139 6.74 5.35 13.28
CA ALA A 139 7.96 4.57 13.15
C ALA A 139 9.12 5.40 12.60
N ALA A 140 8.86 6.21 11.57
CA ALA A 140 9.89 7.05 10.96
C ALA A 140 10.38 8.13 11.93
N GLU A 141 9.46 8.77 12.65
CA GLU A 141 9.83 9.81 13.62
C GLU A 141 10.61 9.22 14.79
N LYS A 142 10.31 8.01 15.20
CA LYS A 142 11.05 7.31 16.24
C LYS A 142 12.48 6.99 15.79
N LYS A 143 12.67 6.59 14.55
CA LYS A 143 14.01 6.32 14.00
C LYS A 143 14.88 7.56 13.95
N ARG A 144 14.27 8.68 13.65
CA ARG A 144 14.97 9.95 13.58
C ARG A 144 15.53 10.36 14.95
N GLY A 145 14.71 10.17 15.98
CA GLY A 145 15.06 10.58 17.33
C GLY A 145 15.88 9.60 18.07
#